data_cde3375090407dbd8fd5bb049ce19d00
#
_entry.id   cde3375090407dbd8fd5bb049ce19d00
#
_cell.length_a   1.000
_cell.length_b   1.000
_cell.length_c   1.000
_cell.angle_alpha   90.00
_cell.angle_beta   90.00
_cell.angle_gamma   90.00
#
_symmetry.space_group_name_H-M   'P 1'
#
loop_
_entity.id
_entity.type
_entity.pdbx_description
1 polymer ?
#
loop_
_entity_poly.entity_id
_entity_poly.type
_entity_poly.pdbx_seq_one_letter_code
_entity_poly.pdbx_strand_id
1 'polypeptide(L)'
;MVKDYLLCTLFYCVFTLLLIVFGNAINRKNKSISENLITGYLVYSFCVAIIGIPLQVLNVPWIVFGVCMGVLWIGIGLYILYRRKYNNLAICKFQLKEYLTDNWMIYVVGAVMIFMLLFYYAGFWLGNHQDDGYYITKVATLPYSPIGGNYNYSVGTMNTGFNSYIVNTWELEASVYVKVLGVMPTLFLRLFQSAFYYFLYLNLIKWVA
;
A
#
# COMPACT_ATOMS: atom_id res chain seq x y z
N MET A 1 -6.36 8.07 18.50
CA MET A 1 -5.07 8.52 17.93
C MET A 1 -3.93 7.56 18.21
N VAL A 2 -3.45 7.37 19.47
CA VAL A 2 -2.31 6.44 19.76
C VAL A 2 -2.57 5.03 19.22
N LYS A 3 -3.77 4.49 19.41
CA LYS A 3 -4.19 3.19 18.88
C LYS A 3 -4.02 3.13 17.35
N ASP A 4 -4.44 4.17 16.65
CA ASP A 4 -4.40 4.19 15.18
C ASP A 4 -2.96 4.25 14.66
N TYR A 5 -2.07 5.01 15.34
CA TYR A 5 -0.64 5.01 15.05
C TYR A 5 -0.02 3.61 15.22
N LEU A 6 -0.32 2.94 16.32
CA LEU A 6 0.20 1.60 16.58
C LEU A 6 -0.30 0.59 15.53
N LEU A 7 -1.60 0.62 15.20
CA LEU A 7 -2.18 -0.26 14.21
C LEU A 7 -1.61 -0.02 12.82
N CYS A 8 -1.47 1.24 12.39
CA CYS A 8 -0.85 1.58 11.11
C CYS A 8 0.63 1.16 11.07
N THR A 9 1.39 1.41 12.14
CA THR A 9 2.80 0.98 12.23
C THR A 9 2.90 -0.54 12.10
N LEU A 10 2.14 -1.28 12.88
CA LEU A 10 2.14 -2.75 12.83
C LEU A 10 1.74 -3.26 11.44
N PHE A 11 0.69 -2.68 10.86
CA PHE A 11 0.25 -3.03 9.52
C PHE A 11 1.36 -2.85 8.49
N TYR A 12 2.00 -1.68 8.42
CA TYR A 12 3.04 -1.44 7.42
C TYR A 12 4.30 -2.25 7.65
N CYS A 13 4.66 -2.55 8.90
CA CYS A 13 5.73 -3.51 9.21
C CYS A 13 5.40 -4.91 8.66
N VAL A 14 4.22 -5.43 8.97
CA VAL A 14 3.78 -6.76 8.49
C VAL A 14 3.64 -6.77 6.97
N PHE A 15 3.04 -5.74 6.39
CA PHE A 15 2.86 -5.59 4.95
C PHE A 15 4.20 -5.60 4.21
N THR A 16 5.17 -4.82 4.69
CA THR A 16 6.53 -4.78 4.12
C THR A 16 7.20 -6.15 4.19
N LEU A 17 7.14 -6.83 5.33
CA LEU A 17 7.70 -8.17 5.49
C LEU A 17 7.05 -9.18 4.54
N LEU A 18 5.72 -9.15 4.40
CA LEU A 18 5.00 -10.02 3.47
C LEU A 18 5.40 -9.76 2.03
N LEU A 19 5.57 -8.49 1.62
CA LEU A 19 6.04 -8.14 0.28
C LEU A 19 7.47 -8.64 0.02
N ILE A 20 8.39 -8.51 0.99
CA ILE A 20 9.75 -9.04 0.88
C ILE A 20 9.71 -10.57 0.70
N VAL A 21 8.94 -11.28 1.53
CA VAL A 21 8.82 -12.75 1.46
C VAL A 21 8.14 -13.18 0.15
N PHE A 22 7.13 -12.45 -0.31
CA PHE A 22 6.46 -12.70 -1.59
C PHE A 22 7.42 -12.48 -2.77
N GLY A 23 8.14 -11.37 -2.80
CA GLY A 23 9.15 -11.10 -3.83
C GLY A 23 10.26 -12.15 -3.83
N ASN A 24 10.73 -12.59 -2.66
CA ASN A 24 11.68 -13.70 -2.55
C ASN A 24 11.10 -15.02 -3.10
N ALA A 25 9.82 -15.26 -2.92
CA ALA A 25 9.15 -16.43 -3.49
C ALA A 25 9.05 -16.37 -5.03
N ILE A 26 8.95 -15.18 -5.61
CA ILE A 26 8.95 -14.94 -7.06
C ILE A 26 10.37 -15.05 -7.62
N ASN A 27 11.33 -14.37 -6.98
CA ASN A 27 12.73 -14.36 -7.38
C ASN A 27 13.39 -15.72 -7.06
N ARG A 28 13.69 -16.50 -8.07
CA ARG A 28 14.26 -17.86 -7.91
C ARG A 28 15.72 -17.89 -7.42
N LYS A 29 16.38 -16.72 -7.29
CA LYS A 29 17.78 -16.58 -6.86
C LYS A 29 17.83 -15.77 -5.56
N ASN A 30 18.90 -15.93 -4.77
CA ASN A 30 19.17 -15.06 -3.63
C ASN A 30 19.36 -13.63 -4.12
N LYS A 31 18.31 -12.83 -3.95
CA LYS A 31 18.24 -11.42 -4.31
C LYS A 31 18.33 -10.56 -3.05
N SER A 32 18.74 -9.32 -3.22
CA SER A 32 18.76 -8.36 -2.12
C SER A 32 17.38 -8.14 -1.52
N ILE A 33 17.32 -7.63 -0.30
CA ILE A 33 16.05 -7.28 0.34
C ILE A 33 15.29 -6.23 -0.49
N SER A 34 16.02 -5.23 -1.03
CA SER A 34 15.43 -4.19 -1.89
C SER A 34 14.82 -4.77 -3.16
N GLU A 35 15.53 -5.66 -3.86
CA GLU A 35 14.98 -6.34 -5.04
C GLU A 35 13.72 -7.15 -4.72
N ASN A 36 13.75 -7.89 -3.61
CA ASN A 36 12.60 -8.68 -3.18
C ASN A 36 11.40 -7.79 -2.81
N LEU A 37 11.64 -6.69 -2.09
CA LEU A 37 10.59 -5.73 -1.75
C LEU A 37 9.96 -5.13 -3.00
N ILE A 38 10.78 -4.63 -3.92
CA ILE A 38 10.29 -4.00 -5.16
C ILE A 38 9.55 -5.01 -6.05
N THR A 39 10.13 -6.20 -6.24
CA THR A 39 9.46 -7.26 -7.02
C THR A 39 8.13 -7.65 -6.39
N GLY A 40 8.09 -7.87 -5.08
CA GLY A 40 6.86 -8.21 -4.36
C GLY A 40 5.80 -7.13 -4.48
N TYR A 41 6.20 -5.86 -4.30
CA TYR A 41 5.29 -4.73 -4.42
C TYR A 41 4.75 -4.56 -5.85
N LEU A 42 5.59 -4.64 -6.87
CA LEU A 42 5.17 -4.48 -8.27
C LEU A 42 4.17 -5.57 -8.69
N VAL A 43 4.46 -6.84 -8.37
CA VAL A 43 3.54 -7.94 -8.69
C VAL A 43 2.24 -7.84 -7.90
N TYR A 44 2.32 -7.49 -6.62
CA TYR A 44 1.14 -7.25 -5.78
C TYR A 44 0.27 -6.11 -6.36
N SER A 45 0.85 -4.95 -6.65
CA SER A 45 0.12 -3.79 -7.21
C SER A 45 -0.48 -4.10 -8.58
N PHE A 46 0.21 -4.88 -9.40
CA PHE A 46 -0.33 -5.35 -10.67
C PHE A 46 -1.57 -6.24 -10.48
N CYS A 47 -1.54 -7.17 -9.51
CA CYS A 47 -2.72 -7.97 -9.17
C CYS A 47 -3.88 -7.11 -8.67
N VAL A 48 -3.61 -6.11 -7.82
CA VAL A 48 -4.62 -5.16 -7.35
C VAL A 48 -5.23 -4.37 -8.51
N ALA A 49 -4.40 -3.94 -9.48
CA ALA A 49 -4.87 -3.22 -10.66
C ALA A 49 -5.75 -4.09 -11.57
N ILE A 50 -5.35 -5.34 -11.83
CA ILE A 50 -6.16 -6.29 -12.62
C ILE A 50 -7.53 -6.53 -11.98
N ILE A 51 -7.61 -6.56 -10.66
CA ILE A 51 -8.88 -6.73 -9.94
C ILE A 51 -9.65 -5.41 -9.89
N GLY A 52 -8.99 -4.34 -9.50
CA GLY A 52 -9.64 -3.06 -9.16
C GLY A 52 -10.16 -2.29 -10.37
N ILE A 53 -9.40 -2.25 -11.47
CA ILE A 53 -9.80 -1.47 -12.66
C ILE A 53 -11.11 -2.00 -13.28
N PRO A 54 -11.27 -3.30 -13.57
CA PRO A 54 -12.53 -3.82 -14.09
C PRO A 54 -13.72 -3.57 -13.16
N LEU A 55 -13.52 -3.75 -11.85
CA LEU A 55 -14.60 -3.53 -10.88
C LEU A 55 -15.03 -2.06 -10.81
N GLN A 56 -14.09 -1.11 -10.96
CA GLN A 56 -14.41 0.32 -11.06
C GLN A 56 -15.18 0.63 -12.37
N VAL A 57 -14.77 0.05 -13.49
CA VAL A 57 -15.47 0.22 -14.79
C VAL A 57 -16.92 -0.30 -14.71
N LEU A 58 -17.11 -1.43 -14.04
CA LEU A 58 -18.40 -2.09 -13.89
C LEU A 58 -19.28 -1.50 -12.78
N ASN A 59 -18.83 -0.49 -12.05
CA ASN A 59 -19.53 0.12 -10.91
C ASN A 59 -20.00 -0.91 -9.86
N VAL A 60 -19.14 -1.85 -9.52
CA VAL A 60 -19.49 -2.95 -8.61
C VAL A 60 -19.50 -2.46 -7.15
N PRO A 61 -20.31 -3.05 -6.26
CA PRO A 61 -20.25 -2.74 -4.82
C PRO A 61 -18.86 -2.99 -4.22
N TRP A 62 -18.42 -2.10 -3.34
CA TRP A 62 -17.09 -2.15 -2.70
C TRP A 62 -16.78 -3.51 -2.04
N ILE A 63 -17.82 -4.16 -1.46
CA ILE A 63 -17.66 -5.45 -0.79
C ILE A 63 -17.03 -6.52 -1.69
N VAL A 64 -17.33 -6.49 -2.99
CA VAL A 64 -16.79 -7.45 -3.97
C VAL A 64 -15.28 -7.24 -4.08
N PHE A 65 -14.81 -5.99 -4.17
CA PHE A 65 -13.39 -5.68 -4.17
C PHE A 65 -12.72 -6.13 -2.86
N GLY A 66 -13.35 -5.86 -1.71
CA GLY A 66 -12.84 -6.30 -0.41
C GLY A 66 -12.67 -7.82 -0.31
N VAL A 67 -13.64 -8.60 -0.82
CA VAL A 67 -13.55 -10.06 -0.90
C VAL A 67 -12.42 -10.48 -1.84
N CYS A 68 -12.30 -9.88 -3.02
CA CYS A 68 -11.21 -10.16 -3.96
C CYS A 68 -9.83 -9.89 -3.34
N MET A 69 -9.69 -8.81 -2.57
CA MET A 69 -8.46 -8.52 -1.83
C MET A 69 -8.14 -9.59 -0.78
N GLY A 70 -9.15 -10.08 -0.05
CA GLY A 70 -9.00 -11.20 0.87
C GLY A 70 -8.51 -12.48 0.16
N VAL A 71 -9.12 -12.82 -0.97
CA VAL A 71 -8.72 -13.95 -1.81
C VAL A 71 -7.30 -13.78 -2.35
N LEU A 72 -6.93 -12.57 -2.79
CA LEU A 72 -5.57 -12.25 -3.23
C LEU A 72 -4.54 -12.53 -2.12
N TRP A 73 -4.80 -12.08 -0.90
CA TRP A 73 -3.89 -12.31 0.23
C TRP A 73 -3.77 -13.78 0.61
N ILE A 74 -4.88 -14.52 0.58
CA ILE A 74 -4.85 -15.98 0.77
C ILE A 74 -4.02 -16.65 -0.34
N GLY A 75 -4.23 -16.25 -1.59
CA GLY A 75 -3.48 -16.75 -2.74
C GLY A 75 -1.97 -16.49 -2.62
N ILE A 76 -1.57 -15.29 -2.21
CA ILE A 76 -0.16 -14.95 -1.94
C ILE A 76 0.40 -15.85 -0.83
N GLY A 77 -0.33 -16.02 0.27
CA GLY A 77 0.08 -16.89 1.37
C GLY A 77 0.28 -18.33 0.93
N LEU A 78 -0.68 -18.89 0.18
CA LEU A 78 -0.59 -20.25 -0.37
C LEU A 78 0.57 -20.39 -1.35
N TYR A 79 0.81 -19.40 -2.21
CA TYR A 79 1.95 -19.40 -3.12
C TYR A 79 3.29 -19.41 -2.38
N ILE A 80 3.43 -18.59 -1.33
CA ILE A 80 4.63 -18.58 -0.47
C ILE A 80 4.85 -19.95 0.18
N LEU A 81 3.79 -20.56 0.74
CA LEU A 81 3.85 -21.88 1.37
C LEU A 81 4.22 -22.97 0.36
N TYR A 82 3.61 -22.94 -0.83
CA TYR A 82 3.94 -23.85 -1.92
C TYR A 82 5.42 -23.75 -2.31
N ARG A 83 5.91 -22.54 -2.52
CA ARG A 83 7.31 -22.28 -2.87
C ARG A 83 8.27 -22.73 -1.77
N ARG A 84 7.91 -22.53 -0.51
CA ARG A 84 8.69 -23.02 0.63
C ARG A 84 8.80 -24.54 0.65
N LYS A 85 7.69 -25.24 0.41
CA LYS A 85 7.63 -26.71 0.48
C LYS A 85 8.38 -27.40 -0.66
N TYR A 86 8.21 -26.91 -1.90
CA TYR A 86 8.67 -27.61 -3.10
C TYR A 86 10.00 -27.11 -3.67
N ASN A 87 10.43 -25.89 -3.35
CA ASN A 87 11.63 -25.32 -3.95
C ASN A 87 12.75 -24.99 -2.95
N ASN A 88 12.71 -25.55 -1.73
CA ASN A 88 13.69 -25.28 -0.67
C ASN A 88 14.02 -23.77 -0.61
N LEU A 89 12.98 -22.94 -0.57
CA LEU A 89 13.19 -21.51 -0.45
C LEU A 89 13.99 -21.30 0.84
N ALA A 90 15.30 -21.09 0.70
CA ALA A 90 16.08 -20.59 1.80
C ALA A 90 15.35 -19.30 2.25
N ILE A 91 14.79 -19.33 3.46
CA ILE A 91 14.32 -18.09 4.09
C ILE A 91 15.49 -17.14 3.88
N CYS A 92 15.23 -16.06 3.12
CA CYS A 92 16.23 -15.03 2.87
C CYS A 92 17.01 -14.89 4.17
N LYS A 93 18.29 -15.33 4.17
CA LYS A 93 19.12 -15.11 5.35
C LYS A 93 19.08 -13.62 5.51
N PHE A 94 18.32 -13.18 6.50
CA PHE A 94 18.06 -11.76 6.74
C PHE A 94 19.41 -11.15 7.11
N GLN A 95 20.17 -10.76 6.14
CA GLN A 95 21.40 -10.00 6.31
C GLN A 95 21.03 -8.56 6.66
N LEU A 96 20.11 -8.44 7.63
CA LEU A 96 19.62 -7.15 8.11
C LEU A 96 20.79 -6.25 8.53
N LYS A 97 21.81 -6.83 9.13
CA LYS A 97 23.02 -6.08 9.54
C LYS A 97 23.74 -5.51 8.32
N GLU A 98 23.96 -6.30 7.30
CA GLU A 98 24.62 -5.89 6.06
C GLU A 98 23.76 -4.85 5.32
N TYR A 99 22.44 -5.10 5.21
CA TYR A 99 21.49 -4.15 4.62
C TYR A 99 21.47 -2.81 5.38
N LEU A 100 21.54 -2.82 6.71
CA LEU A 100 21.56 -1.62 7.54
C LEU A 100 22.90 -0.87 7.46
N THR A 101 24.02 -1.57 7.49
CA THR A 101 25.34 -0.93 7.45
C THR A 101 25.64 -0.30 6.09
N ASP A 102 25.27 -0.95 5.00
CA ASP A 102 25.54 -0.46 3.65
C ASP A 102 24.61 0.69 3.21
N ASN A 103 23.55 0.98 3.98
CA ASN A 103 22.52 1.92 3.57
C ASN A 103 22.05 2.90 4.66
N TRP A 104 22.92 3.18 5.63
CA TRP A 104 22.57 4.09 6.73
C TRP A 104 22.05 5.47 6.24
N MET A 105 22.56 5.99 5.12
CA MET A 105 22.08 7.23 4.49
C MET A 105 20.59 7.19 4.15
N ILE A 106 20.09 6.05 3.66
CA ILE A 106 18.67 5.85 3.33
C ILE A 106 17.82 6.00 4.59
N TYR A 107 18.31 5.49 5.73
CA TYR A 107 17.59 5.62 7.01
C TYR A 107 17.57 7.04 7.51
N VAL A 108 18.68 7.78 7.39
CA VAL A 108 18.74 9.19 7.77
C VAL A 108 17.76 9.99 6.92
N VAL A 109 17.80 9.83 5.60
CA VAL A 109 16.86 10.51 4.70
C VAL A 109 15.42 10.08 4.96
N GLY A 110 15.17 8.79 5.16
CA GLY A 110 13.86 8.27 5.53
C GLY A 110 13.35 8.83 6.87
N ALA A 111 14.20 8.89 7.88
CA ALA A 111 13.86 9.47 9.19
C ALA A 111 13.55 10.96 9.09
N VAL A 112 14.34 11.72 8.32
CA VAL A 112 14.07 13.15 8.05
C VAL A 112 12.74 13.33 7.35
N MET A 113 12.44 12.51 6.34
CA MET A 113 11.17 12.60 5.62
C MET A 113 9.98 12.22 6.49
N ILE A 114 10.11 11.17 7.32
CA ILE A 114 9.09 10.83 8.31
C ILE A 114 8.90 11.98 9.32
N PHE A 115 9.99 12.55 9.82
CA PHE A 115 9.92 13.70 10.72
C PHE A 115 9.22 14.89 10.05
N MET A 116 9.55 15.24 8.82
CA MET A 116 8.90 16.31 8.06
C MET A 116 7.41 16.01 7.82
N LEU A 117 7.07 14.77 7.50
CA LEU A 117 5.66 14.34 7.38
C LEU A 117 4.93 14.48 8.72
N LEU A 118 5.52 14.04 9.83
CA LEU A 118 4.94 14.18 11.17
C LEU A 118 4.75 15.65 11.54
N PHE A 119 5.74 16.50 11.27
CA PHE A 119 5.70 17.93 11.52
C PHE A 119 4.60 18.60 10.68
N TYR A 120 4.53 18.28 9.40
CA TYR A 120 3.49 18.75 8.48
C TYR A 120 2.09 18.37 8.97
N TYR A 121 1.91 17.15 9.49
CA TYR A 121 0.61 16.66 9.95
C TYR A 121 0.29 16.92 11.42
N ALA A 122 1.26 17.34 12.23
CA ALA A 122 1.01 17.77 13.61
C ALA A 122 0.26 19.11 13.71
N GLY A 123 -0.19 19.68 12.59
CA GLY A 123 -1.04 20.86 12.56
C GLY A 123 -0.33 22.17 12.16
N PHE A 124 0.93 22.12 11.82
CA PHE A 124 1.66 23.30 11.37
C PHE A 124 1.34 23.72 9.93
N TRP A 125 0.62 22.87 9.20
CA TRP A 125 0.19 23.17 7.84
C TRP A 125 -1.23 22.66 7.57
N LEU A 126 -2.21 23.40 8.02
CA LEU A 126 -3.61 23.25 7.63
C LEU A 126 -3.88 24.03 6.34
N GLY A 127 -3.05 23.81 5.31
CA GLY A 127 -3.37 24.28 3.97
C GLY A 127 -4.59 23.49 3.46
N ASN A 128 -5.61 24.23 3.03
CA ASN A 128 -6.82 23.69 2.41
C ASN A 128 -6.47 23.15 1.01
N HIS A 129 -5.80 22.01 0.92
CA HIS A 129 -5.55 21.31 -0.34
C HIS A 129 -6.82 20.55 -0.71
N GLN A 130 -7.59 21.10 -1.64
CA GLN A 130 -8.85 20.52 -2.12
C GLN A 130 -8.69 19.07 -2.62
N ASP A 131 -7.56 18.80 -3.30
CA ASP A 131 -7.27 17.46 -3.83
C ASP A 131 -7.11 16.41 -2.72
N ASP A 132 -6.41 16.74 -1.64
CA ASP A 132 -6.26 15.85 -0.48
C ASP A 132 -7.61 15.50 0.15
N GLY A 133 -8.49 16.48 0.23
CA GLY A 133 -9.86 16.29 0.74
C GLY A 133 -10.63 15.26 -0.09
N TYR A 134 -10.50 15.30 -1.42
CA TYR A 134 -11.15 14.35 -2.32
C TYR A 134 -10.69 12.91 -2.04
N TYR A 135 -9.37 12.65 -1.99
CA TYR A 135 -8.83 11.30 -1.79
C TYR A 135 -9.18 10.74 -0.40
N ILE A 136 -9.09 11.57 0.64
CA ILE A 136 -9.48 11.16 1.99
C ILE A 136 -10.96 10.81 2.05
N THR A 137 -11.82 11.66 1.46
CA THR A 137 -13.26 11.43 1.41
C THR A 137 -13.59 10.15 0.62
N LYS A 138 -12.91 9.95 -0.52
CA LYS A 138 -13.07 8.73 -1.33
C LYS A 138 -12.74 7.49 -0.49
N VAL A 139 -11.58 7.42 0.14
CA VAL A 139 -11.18 6.28 0.97
C VAL A 139 -12.14 6.04 2.13
N ALA A 140 -12.63 7.11 2.77
CA ALA A 140 -13.57 7.01 3.88
C ALA A 140 -14.95 6.50 3.46
N THR A 141 -15.43 6.88 2.27
CA THR A 141 -16.80 6.60 1.80
C THR A 141 -16.92 5.38 0.90
N LEU A 142 -15.84 4.95 0.25
CA LEU A 142 -15.80 3.75 -0.61
C LEU A 142 -16.47 2.52 0.01
N PRO A 143 -16.28 2.18 1.31
CA PRO A 143 -16.93 1.03 1.92
C PRO A 143 -18.46 1.09 1.98
N TYR A 144 -19.03 2.26 1.70
CA TYR A 144 -20.48 2.55 1.81
C TYR A 144 -21.10 2.97 0.48
N SER A 145 -20.34 2.93 -0.61
CA SER A 145 -20.74 3.43 -1.92
C SER A 145 -20.33 2.46 -3.04
N PRO A 146 -20.89 2.58 -4.26
CA PRO A 146 -20.37 1.88 -5.42
C PRO A 146 -18.96 2.37 -5.74
N ILE A 147 -18.09 1.47 -6.21
CA ILE A 147 -16.70 1.80 -6.61
C ILE A 147 -16.60 2.25 -8.07
N GLY A 148 -17.55 3.00 -8.54
CA GLY A 148 -17.64 3.41 -9.94
C GLY A 148 -16.78 4.63 -10.28
N GLY A 149 -16.21 4.64 -11.49
CA GLY A 149 -15.47 5.78 -12.02
C GLY A 149 -16.28 7.06 -12.18
N ASN A 150 -17.62 6.93 -12.23
CA ASN A 150 -18.53 8.06 -12.38
C ASN A 150 -19.13 8.55 -11.05
N TYR A 151 -18.76 7.95 -9.92
CA TYR A 151 -19.28 8.34 -8.63
C TYR A 151 -18.45 9.47 -8.01
N ASN A 152 -19.12 10.56 -7.62
CA ASN A 152 -18.48 11.65 -6.89
C ASN A 152 -18.59 11.40 -5.38
N TYR A 153 -17.50 10.98 -4.78
CA TYR A 153 -17.44 10.62 -3.37
C TYR A 153 -17.59 11.82 -2.41
N SER A 154 -17.35 13.05 -2.90
CA SER A 154 -17.47 14.27 -2.07
C SER A 154 -18.93 14.69 -1.88
N VAL A 155 -19.78 14.46 -2.87
CA VAL A 155 -21.19 14.88 -2.84
C VAL A 155 -22.17 13.69 -2.87
N GLY A 156 -21.68 12.48 -3.02
CA GLY A 156 -22.52 11.27 -2.98
C GLY A 156 -23.44 11.09 -4.21
N THR A 157 -23.08 11.64 -5.37
CA THR A 157 -23.89 11.59 -6.59
C THR A 157 -23.12 10.98 -7.75
N MET A 158 -23.87 10.47 -8.74
CA MET A 158 -23.28 10.03 -10.01
C MET A 158 -22.98 11.24 -10.90
N ASN A 159 -21.77 11.31 -11.44
CA ASN A 159 -21.39 12.29 -12.44
C ASN A 159 -21.87 11.85 -13.84
N THR A 160 -22.15 12.80 -14.71
CA THR A 160 -22.57 12.54 -16.11
C THR A 160 -21.40 12.25 -17.04
N GLY A 161 -20.14 12.42 -16.57
CA GLY A 161 -18.92 12.24 -17.34
C GLY A 161 -18.05 11.10 -16.82
N PHE A 162 -17.20 10.57 -17.71
CA PHE A 162 -16.19 9.57 -17.34
C PHE A 162 -15.11 10.20 -16.47
N ASN A 163 -14.85 9.63 -15.32
CA ASN A 163 -13.80 10.10 -14.43
C ASN A 163 -12.47 9.40 -14.78
N SER A 164 -11.44 10.19 -15.15
CA SER A 164 -10.11 9.68 -15.47
C SER A 164 -9.41 8.97 -14.30
N TYR A 165 -9.86 9.18 -13.07
CA TYR A 165 -9.33 8.52 -11.87
C TYR A 165 -9.75 7.05 -11.70
N ILE A 166 -10.44 6.47 -12.68
CA ILE A 166 -10.84 5.06 -12.66
C ILE A 166 -9.67 4.08 -12.62
N VAL A 167 -8.51 4.51 -13.11
CA VAL A 167 -7.27 3.69 -13.09
C VAL A 167 -6.56 3.71 -11.74
N ASN A 168 -6.95 4.61 -10.84
CA ASN A 168 -6.34 4.70 -9.52
C ASN A 168 -6.90 3.62 -8.61
N THR A 169 -6.14 2.57 -8.39
CA THR A 169 -6.54 1.45 -7.53
C THR A 169 -5.99 1.55 -6.11
N TRP A 170 -5.06 2.46 -5.87
CA TRP A 170 -4.46 2.64 -4.55
C TRP A 170 -5.45 3.15 -3.49
N GLU A 171 -6.45 3.98 -3.88
CA GLU A 171 -7.51 4.41 -2.95
C GLU A 171 -8.45 3.25 -2.61
N LEU A 172 -8.74 2.36 -3.57
CA LEU A 172 -9.53 1.16 -3.32
C LEU A 172 -8.82 0.26 -2.30
N GLU A 173 -7.54 0.02 -2.52
CA GLU A 173 -6.69 -0.74 -1.63
C GLU A 173 -6.66 -0.11 -0.22
N ALA A 174 -6.37 1.18 -0.14
CA ALA A 174 -6.35 1.92 1.12
C ALA A 174 -7.68 1.84 1.87
N SER A 175 -8.82 1.91 1.15
CA SER A 175 -10.16 1.82 1.76
C SER A 175 -10.40 0.47 2.45
N VAL A 176 -9.87 -0.63 1.88
CA VAL A 176 -9.97 -1.95 2.50
C VAL A 176 -9.18 -1.98 3.81
N TYR A 177 -7.95 -1.51 3.80
CA TYR A 177 -7.10 -1.52 4.99
C TYR A 177 -7.63 -0.59 6.07
N VAL A 178 -8.03 0.62 5.72
CA VAL A 178 -8.64 1.58 6.64
C VAL A 178 -9.89 0.99 7.30
N LYS A 179 -10.76 0.33 6.52
CA LYS A 179 -11.98 -0.31 7.03
C LYS A 179 -11.67 -1.48 7.94
N VAL A 180 -10.74 -2.36 7.55
CA VAL A 180 -10.38 -3.55 8.34
C VAL A 180 -9.68 -3.17 9.65
N LEU A 181 -8.77 -2.20 9.60
CA LEU A 181 -8.03 -1.75 10.78
C LEU A 181 -8.86 -0.84 11.69
N GLY A 182 -9.92 -0.21 11.16
CA GLY A 182 -10.74 0.77 11.88
C GLY A 182 -9.94 2.02 12.28
N VAL A 183 -9.05 2.48 11.40
CA VAL A 183 -8.18 3.65 11.62
C VAL A 183 -8.65 4.87 10.84
N MET A 184 -8.18 6.06 11.24
CA MET A 184 -8.50 7.30 10.55
C MET A 184 -7.91 7.33 9.12
N PRO A 185 -8.74 7.55 8.06
CA PRO A 185 -8.28 7.60 6.67
C PRO A 185 -7.17 8.63 6.46
N THR A 186 -7.30 9.80 7.07
CA THR A 186 -6.30 10.89 6.99
C THR A 186 -4.94 10.43 7.48
N LEU A 187 -4.89 9.78 8.64
CA LEU A 187 -3.65 9.28 9.22
C LEU A 187 -3.03 8.19 8.34
N PHE A 188 -3.85 7.26 7.87
CA PHE A 188 -3.41 6.16 7.02
C PHE A 188 -2.80 6.66 5.72
N LEU A 189 -3.53 7.49 4.97
CA LEU A 189 -3.11 7.97 3.64
C LEU A 189 -1.91 8.92 3.73
N ARG A 190 -2.07 9.99 4.51
CA ARG A 190 -1.13 11.09 4.49
C ARG A 190 0.20 10.74 5.16
N LEU A 191 0.16 10.01 6.28
CA LEU A 191 1.38 9.71 7.01
C LEU A 191 1.97 8.37 6.59
N PHE A 192 1.23 7.29 6.81
CA PHE A 192 1.80 5.95 6.69
C PHE A 192 1.97 5.50 5.24
N GLN A 193 0.97 5.72 4.40
CA GLN A 193 1.07 5.35 2.98
C GLN A 193 2.12 6.18 2.25
N SER A 194 2.18 7.48 2.51
CA SER A 194 3.21 8.36 1.94
C SER A 194 4.62 7.94 2.39
N ALA A 195 4.81 7.66 3.68
CA ALA A 195 6.09 7.17 4.21
C ALA A 195 6.48 5.82 3.59
N PHE A 196 5.51 4.92 3.40
CA PHE A 196 5.74 3.63 2.75
C PHE A 196 6.16 3.78 1.29
N TYR A 197 5.49 4.63 0.51
CA TYR A 197 5.88 4.89 -0.89
C TYR A 197 7.27 5.53 -0.99
N TYR A 198 7.59 6.42 -0.07
CA TYR A 198 8.92 6.98 0.00
C TYR A 198 9.98 5.91 0.30
N PHE A 199 9.69 5.01 1.24
CA PHE A 199 10.55 3.86 1.53
C PHE A 199 10.74 2.94 0.31
N LEU A 200 9.67 2.68 -0.45
CA LEU A 200 9.75 1.93 -1.71
C LEU A 200 10.65 2.64 -2.73
N TYR A 201 10.50 3.95 -2.87
CA TYR A 201 11.31 4.75 -3.78
C TYR A 201 12.80 4.68 -3.44
N LEU A 202 13.17 4.77 -2.17
CA LEU A 202 14.56 4.62 -1.73
C LEU A 202 15.12 3.22 -2.06
N ASN A 203 14.31 2.17 -1.87
CA ASN A 203 14.70 0.81 -2.22
C ASN A 203 14.82 0.62 -3.74
N LEU A 204 14.00 1.30 -4.53
CA LEU A 204 14.11 1.32 -6.00
C LEU A 204 15.40 1.98 -6.46
N ILE A 205 15.75 3.14 -5.91
CA ILE A 205 17.02 3.81 -6.21
C ILE A 205 18.19 2.87 -5.92
N LYS A 206 18.19 2.22 -4.75
CA LYS A 206 19.23 1.26 -4.38
C LYS A 206 19.31 0.07 -5.34
N TRP A 207 18.18 -0.38 -5.87
CA TRP A 207 18.17 -1.51 -6.80
C TRP A 207 18.72 -1.12 -8.18
N VAL A 208 18.54 0.12 -8.60
CA VAL A 208 18.98 0.63 -9.92
C VAL A 208 20.42 1.12 -9.89
N ALA A 209 20.93 1.63 -8.75
CA ALA A 209 22.31 2.09 -8.57
C ALA A 209 23.28 0.91 -8.40
#